data_7982399f16d41bc9c2d5588130b049c6
#
_entry.id   7982399f16d41bc9c2d5588130b049c6
#
_cell.length_a   1.000
_cell.length_b   1.000
_cell.length_c   1.000
_cell.angle_alpha   90.00
_cell.angle_beta   90.00
_cell.angle_gamma   90.00
#
_symmetry.space_group_name_H-M   'P 1'
#
loop_
_entity.id
_entity.type
_entity.pdbx_description
1 polymer ?
#
loop_
_entity_poly.entity_id
_entity_poly.type
_entity_poly.pdbx_seq_one_letter_code
_entity_poly.pdbx_strand_id
1 'polypeptide(L)'
;MPDDTPTLPHPYTYRAASVETMLQAVADLTSKWPQSYRELDAQVATYPNITCVPGGDHPQSIGLSLASLEGGNEDDRDDLHFSGEYYMLPANTFDAYETALDARYGEGTEIQRDKEWTHIEWYLNNGARVTLSMLTWDITLMLEAPHTWESMEDLERRYHSDIDLYDPRRQTPPSGYY
;
A
#
# COMPACT_ATOMS: atom_id res chain seq x y z
N MET A 1 23.95 11.80 -6.35
CA MET A 1 23.92 10.56 -7.12
C MET A 1 23.10 10.76 -8.37
N PRO A 2 23.55 10.29 -9.50
CA PRO A 2 22.72 10.37 -10.69
C PRO A 2 21.41 9.62 -10.44
N ASP A 3 20.35 10.19 -10.92
CA ASP A 3 19.03 9.55 -10.88
C ASP A 3 19.01 8.45 -11.95
N ASP A 4 19.03 7.19 -11.49
CA ASP A 4 18.99 6.03 -12.37
C ASP A 4 17.57 5.71 -12.88
N THR A 5 16.60 6.58 -12.56
CA THR A 5 15.23 6.40 -13.03
C THR A 5 15.19 6.55 -14.54
N PRO A 6 14.74 5.54 -15.29
CA PRO A 6 14.65 5.65 -16.74
C PRO A 6 13.61 6.70 -17.15
N THR A 7 13.87 7.38 -18.27
CA THR A 7 12.87 8.26 -18.85
C THR A 7 11.74 7.43 -19.42
N LEU A 8 10.54 7.64 -18.91
CA LEU A 8 9.36 6.90 -19.38
C LEU A 8 8.80 7.50 -20.67
N PRO A 9 8.31 6.67 -21.61
CA PRO A 9 7.56 7.18 -22.73
C PRO A 9 6.25 7.82 -22.25
N HIS A 10 5.85 8.91 -22.91
CA HIS A 10 4.53 9.52 -22.66
C HIS A 10 3.40 8.51 -22.95
N PRO A 11 2.37 8.37 -22.13
CA PRO A 11 2.00 9.21 -20.97
C PRO A 11 2.45 8.69 -19.59
N TYR A 12 3.38 7.77 -19.52
CA TYR A 12 3.78 7.12 -18.28
C TYR A 12 4.58 8.03 -17.38
N THR A 13 4.31 7.96 -16.07
CA THR A 13 5.03 8.70 -15.04
C THR A 13 5.18 7.81 -13.79
N TYR A 14 6.19 8.12 -12.96
CA TYR A 14 6.28 7.52 -11.63
C TYR A 14 5.59 8.43 -10.62
N ARG A 15 4.75 7.80 -9.77
CA ARG A 15 4.22 8.44 -8.57
C ARG A 15 4.90 7.79 -7.38
N ALA A 16 5.37 8.58 -6.41
CA ALA A 16 5.96 8.04 -5.20
C ALA A 16 5.70 8.98 -4.03
N ALA A 17 5.28 8.41 -2.90
CA ALA A 17 5.18 9.13 -1.64
C ALA A 17 6.58 9.34 -1.05
N SER A 18 6.78 10.44 -0.32
CA SER A 18 8.01 10.64 0.43
C SER A 18 8.10 9.65 1.59
N VAL A 19 9.32 9.41 2.07
CA VAL A 19 9.57 8.57 3.24
C VAL A 19 8.84 9.12 4.47
N GLU A 20 8.86 10.44 4.67
CA GLU A 20 8.18 11.10 5.79
C GLU A 20 6.68 10.87 5.73
N THR A 21 6.08 11.00 4.56
CA THR A 21 4.65 10.77 4.35
C THR A 21 4.30 9.31 4.66
N MET A 22 5.08 8.37 4.19
CA MET A 22 4.88 6.95 4.47
C MET A 22 4.94 6.67 5.98
N LEU A 23 5.96 7.18 6.68
CA LEU A 23 6.10 6.98 8.11
C LEU A 23 4.94 7.61 8.89
N GLN A 24 4.46 8.77 8.46
CA GLN A 24 3.32 9.43 9.07
C GLN A 24 2.05 8.59 8.91
N ALA A 25 1.82 8.06 7.71
CA ALA A 25 0.66 7.21 7.45
C ALA A 25 0.68 5.94 8.33
N VAL A 26 1.83 5.29 8.44
CA VAL A 26 1.98 4.10 9.31
C VAL A 26 1.68 4.46 10.77
N ALA A 27 2.27 5.54 11.27
CA ALA A 27 2.08 5.95 12.65
C ALA A 27 0.62 6.30 12.95
N ASP A 28 -0.02 7.08 12.09
CA ASP A 28 -1.39 7.53 12.30
C ASP A 28 -2.40 6.38 12.21
N LEU A 29 -2.30 5.58 11.15
CA LEU A 29 -3.28 4.52 10.91
C LEU A 29 -3.16 3.36 11.89
N THR A 30 -1.95 3.07 12.37
CA THR A 30 -1.75 1.99 13.35
C THR A 30 -1.97 2.44 14.79
N SER A 31 -1.89 3.74 15.09
CA SER A 31 -2.18 4.25 16.43
C SER A 31 -3.67 4.44 16.68
N LYS A 32 -4.41 4.79 15.64
CA LYS A 32 -5.86 4.93 15.69
C LYS A 32 -6.46 4.29 14.44
N TRP A 33 -6.79 3.01 14.55
CA TRP A 33 -7.31 2.24 13.43
C TRP A 33 -8.64 2.81 12.93
N PRO A 34 -8.80 3.05 11.63
CA PRO A 34 -10.07 3.55 11.08
C PRO A 34 -11.22 2.60 11.38
N GLN A 35 -12.38 3.15 11.69
CA GLN A 35 -13.55 2.37 12.08
C GLN A 35 -14.53 2.18 10.92
N SER A 36 -14.28 2.83 9.78
CA SER A 36 -15.13 2.72 8.59
C SER A 36 -14.34 3.04 7.34
N TYR A 37 -14.88 2.67 6.18
CA TYR A 37 -14.28 3.04 4.89
C TYR A 37 -14.24 4.56 4.72
N ARG A 38 -15.24 5.26 5.21
CA ARG A 38 -15.29 6.74 5.13
C ARG A 38 -14.14 7.35 5.91
N GLU A 39 -13.87 6.88 7.11
CA GLU A 39 -12.73 7.33 7.90
C GLU A 39 -11.41 7.02 7.19
N LEU A 40 -11.27 5.82 6.66
CA LEU A 40 -10.08 5.41 5.93
C LEU A 40 -9.83 6.30 4.71
N ASP A 41 -10.84 6.49 3.87
CA ASP A 41 -10.71 7.31 2.67
C ASP A 41 -10.35 8.75 3.02
N ALA A 42 -10.99 9.32 4.05
CA ALA A 42 -10.70 10.66 4.50
C ALA A 42 -9.27 10.79 5.04
N GLN A 43 -8.81 9.80 5.80
CA GLN A 43 -7.46 9.80 6.35
C GLN A 43 -6.41 9.65 5.26
N VAL A 44 -6.58 8.71 4.35
CA VAL A 44 -5.61 8.47 3.26
C VAL A 44 -5.52 9.67 2.32
N ALA A 45 -6.63 10.38 2.09
CA ALA A 45 -6.64 11.58 1.27
C ALA A 45 -5.74 12.70 1.82
N THR A 46 -5.36 12.65 3.08
CA THR A 46 -4.45 13.65 3.68
C THR A 46 -2.97 13.39 3.39
N TYR A 47 -2.62 12.22 2.87
CA TYR A 47 -1.23 11.84 2.61
C TYR A 47 -0.89 12.04 1.13
N PRO A 48 0.01 12.98 0.79
CA PRO A 48 0.40 13.21 -0.60
C PRO A 48 0.97 11.93 -1.26
N ASN A 49 0.49 11.62 -2.45
CA ASN A 49 0.95 10.51 -3.28
C ASN A 49 0.70 9.10 -2.71
N ILE A 50 -0.07 8.97 -1.65
CA ILE A 50 -0.54 7.66 -1.17
C ILE A 50 -1.98 7.47 -1.61
N THR A 51 -2.29 6.28 -2.11
CA THR A 51 -3.65 5.88 -2.47
C THR A 51 -3.98 4.53 -1.85
N CYS A 52 -5.27 4.23 -1.70
CA CYS A 52 -5.69 2.90 -1.29
C CYS A 52 -5.54 1.92 -2.45
N VAL A 53 -5.05 0.72 -2.15
CA VAL A 53 -5.02 -0.37 -3.12
C VAL A 53 -6.46 -0.87 -3.32
N PRO A 54 -6.95 -0.98 -4.58
CA PRO A 54 -8.28 -1.52 -4.82
C PRO A 54 -8.45 -2.91 -4.19
N GLY A 55 -9.51 -3.08 -3.40
CA GLY A 55 -9.76 -4.33 -2.69
C GLY A 55 -8.83 -4.61 -1.50
N GLY A 56 -7.93 -3.70 -1.17
CA GLY A 56 -7.00 -3.86 -0.07
C GLY A 56 -7.48 -3.29 1.27
N ASP A 57 -8.69 -2.80 1.33
CA ASP A 57 -9.29 -2.22 2.53
C ASP A 57 -10.28 -3.21 3.17
N HIS A 58 -9.84 -3.83 4.23
CA HIS A 58 -10.58 -4.80 5.02
C HIS A 58 -10.63 -4.33 6.47
N PRO A 59 -11.64 -4.70 7.28
CA PRO A 59 -11.72 -4.28 8.68
C PRO A 59 -10.45 -4.52 9.50
N GLN A 60 -9.67 -5.51 9.14
CA GLN A 60 -8.42 -5.84 9.83
C GLN A 60 -7.16 -5.54 9.03
N SER A 61 -7.28 -5.14 7.77
CA SER A 61 -6.11 -4.82 6.96
C SER A 61 -6.40 -3.68 5.99
N ILE A 62 -5.39 -2.87 5.75
CA ILE A 62 -5.43 -1.71 4.88
C ILE A 62 -4.29 -1.84 3.88
N GLY A 63 -4.60 -1.77 2.59
CA GLY A 63 -3.59 -1.73 1.54
C GLY A 63 -3.38 -0.31 1.03
N LEU A 64 -2.14 0.16 1.07
CA LEU A 64 -1.75 1.47 0.56
C LEU A 64 -0.77 1.30 -0.60
N SER A 65 -0.93 2.10 -1.64
CA SER A 65 0.06 2.22 -2.70
C SER A 65 0.98 3.40 -2.39
N LEU A 66 2.27 3.13 -2.21
CA LEU A 66 3.28 4.14 -1.91
C LEU A 66 3.95 4.67 -3.16
N ALA A 67 4.11 3.86 -4.17
CA ALA A 67 4.73 4.23 -5.43
C ALA A 67 4.21 3.34 -6.54
N SER A 68 4.06 3.92 -7.73
CA SER A 68 3.50 3.20 -8.86
C SER A 68 3.90 3.83 -10.17
N LEU A 69 3.95 3.02 -11.21
CA LEU A 69 3.97 3.48 -12.59
C LEU A 69 2.54 3.84 -13.00
N GLU A 70 2.32 5.07 -13.42
CA GLU A 70 0.99 5.59 -13.79
C GLU A 70 0.95 6.05 -15.24
N GLY A 71 -0.26 6.22 -15.75
CA GLY A 71 -0.52 6.58 -17.13
C GLY A 71 -0.73 5.36 -18.01
N GLY A 72 -1.14 5.57 -19.24
CA GLY A 72 -1.49 4.51 -20.14
C GLY A 72 -2.69 3.69 -19.68
N ASN A 73 -2.94 2.60 -20.36
CA ASN A 73 -3.92 1.61 -19.91
C ASN A 73 -3.19 0.37 -19.36
N GLU A 74 -3.96 -0.54 -18.80
CA GLU A 74 -3.42 -1.75 -18.18
C GLU A 74 -2.66 -2.63 -19.18
N ASP A 75 -3.17 -2.75 -20.42
CA ASP A 75 -2.51 -3.52 -21.46
C ASP A 75 -1.17 -2.91 -21.85
N ASP A 76 -1.09 -1.58 -21.96
CA ASP A 76 0.16 -0.88 -22.25
C ASP A 76 1.19 -1.09 -21.14
N ARG A 77 0.76 -1.14 -19.89
CA ARG A 77 1.65 -1.44 -18.76
C ARG A 77 2.18 -2.86 -18.80
N ASP A 78 1.36 -3.82 -19.20
CA ASP A 78 1.80 -5.20 -19.40
C ASP A 78 2.85 -5.29 -20.49
N ASP A 79 2.67 -4.56 -21.61
CA ASP A 79 3.67 -4.48 -22.67
C ASP A 79 5.00 -3.90 -22.17
N LEU A 80 4.97 -2.88 -21.34
CA LEU A 80 6.17 -2.33 -20.71
C LEU A 80 6.87 -3.34 -19.81
N HIS A 81 6.11 -4.14 -19.08
CA HIS A 81 6.66 -5.20 -18.24
C HIS A 81 7.42 -6.23 -19.08
N PHE A 82 6.86 -6.67 -20.17
CA PHE A 82 7.48 -7.67 -21.05
C PHE A 82 8.66 -7.12 -21.86
N SER A 83 8.70 -5.82 -22.11
CA SER A 83 9.79 -5.21 -22.89
C SER A 83 11.06 -4.99 -22.09
N GLY A 84 11.07 -5.24 -20.77
CA GLY A 84 12.27 -5.29 -19.96
C GLY A 84 12.29 -4.44 -18.71
N GLU A 85 13.43 -4.44 -18.04
CA GLU A 85 13.63 -3.81 -16.73
C GLU A 85 13.59 -2.26 -16.76
N TYR A 86 13.59 -1.65 -17.93
CA TYR A 86 13.70 -0.20 -18.09
C TYR A 86 12.53 0.58 -17.49
N TYR A 87 11.39 -0.05 -17.34
CA TYR A 87 10.17 0.60 -16.88
C TYR A 87 9.74 0.14 -15.49
N MET A 88 10.58 -0.65 -14.82
CA MET A 88 10.36 -1.03 -13.43
C MET A 88 10.63 0.16 -12.51
N LEU A 89 10.02 0.15 -11.34
CA LEU A 89 10.32 1.16 -10.32
C LEU A 89 11.80 1.06 -9.93
N PRO A 90 12.47 2.22 -9.71
CA PRO A 90 13.87 2.21 -9.30
C PRO A 90 14.04 1.46 -7.97
N ALA A 91 15.05 0.59 -7.89
CA ALA A 91 15.34 -0.19 -6.68
C ALA A 91 15.55 0.68 -5.44
N ASN A 92 16.14 1.87 -5.59
CA ASN A 92 16.37 2.78 -4.49
C ASN A 92 15.08 3.33 -3.87
N THR A 93 13.96 3.33 -4.60
CA THR A 93 12.66 3.75 -4.06
C THR A 93 12.21 2.78 -2.97
N PHE A 94 12.27 1.49 -3.23
CA PHE A 94 11.94 0.47 -2.24
C PHE A 94 12.92 0.51 -1.07
N ASP A 95 14.21 0.58 -1.36
CA ASP A 95 15.27 0.59 -0.34
C ASP A 95 15.12 1.77 0.62
N ALA A 96 14.68 2.93 0.14
CA ALA A 96 14.44 4.09 0.99
C ALA A 96 13.30 3.84 1.99
N TYR A 97 12.22 3.22 1.56
CA TYR A 97 11.12 2.86 2.45
C TYR A 97 11.54 1.81 3.47
N GLU A 98 12.23 0.77 3.02
CA GLU A 98 12.73 -0.30 3.91
C GLU A 98 13.67 0.27 4.97
N THR A 99 14.63 1.08 4.58
CA THR A 99 15.59 1.71 5.50
C THR A 99 14.89 2.56 6.55
N ALA A 100 13.88 3.33 6.13
CA ALA A 100 13.12 4.17 7.04
C ALA A 100 12.29 3.36 8.04
N LEU A 101 11.68 2.27 7.59
CA LEU A 101 10.92 1.37 8.47
C LEU A 101 11.85 0.64 9.44
N ASP A 102 13.01 0.18 8.98
CA ASP A 102 14.03 -0.43 9.84
C ASP A 102 14.50 0.54 10.93
N ALA A 103 14.74 1.79 10.56
CA ALA A 103 15.19 2.81 11.50
C ALA A 103 14.12 3.13 12.56
N ARG A 104 12.85 3.10 12.19
CA ARG A 104 11.74 3.43 13.08
C ARG A 104 11.29 2.25 13.93
N TYR A 105 11.23 1.05 13.37
CA TYR A 105 10.58 -0.11 14.00
C TYR A 105 11.53 -1.29 14.24
N GLY A 106 12.79 -1.15 13.88
CA GLY A 106 13.77 -2.24 13.98
C GLY A 106 13.87 -3.00 12.65
N GLU A 107 14.81 -3.92 12.59
CA GLU A 107 15.06 -4.71 11.37
C GLU A 107 13.83 -5.54 11.00
N GLY A 108 13.36 -5.39 9.77
CA GLY A 108 12.25 -6.16 9.24
C GLY A 108 12.64 -7.61 8.96
N THR A 109 11.62 -8.48 8.90
CA THR A 109 11.79 -9.88 8.53
C THR A 109 11.58 -10.02 7.04
N GLU A 110 12.62 -10.42 6.32
CA GLU A 110 12.56 -10.67 4.89
C GLU A 110 11.86 -12.02 4.64
N ILE A 111 10.67 -11.96 4.03
CA ILE A 111 9.90 -13.16 3.68
C ILE A 111 10.31 -13.64 2.30
N GLN A 112 10.48 -12.71 1.36
CA GLN A 112 10.94 -12.98 0.02
C GLN A 112 11.66 -11.77 -0.55
N ARG A 113 12.72 -12.02 -1.32
CA ARG A 113 13.43 -10.96 -2.04
C ARG A 113 13.96 -11.52 -3.36
N ASP A 114 13.34 -11.11 -4.45
CA ASP A 114 13.83 -11.41 -5.80
C ASP A 114 13.53 -10.24 -6.74
N LYS A 115 13.85 -10.39 -8.01
CA LYS A 115 13.69 -9.32 -8.99
C LYS A 115 12.24 -8.91 -9.24
N GLU A 116 11.31 -9.84 -9.08
CA GLU A 116 9.91 -9.63 -9.42
C GLU A 116 9.07 -9.31 -8.21
N TRP A 117 9.45 -9.83 -7.06
CA TRP A 117 8.66 -9.67 -5.84
C TRP A 117 9.56 -9.63 -4.61
N THR A 118 9.37 -8.58 -3.80
CA THR A 118 10.02 -8.44 -2.50
C THR A 118 8.97 -8.17 -1.44
N HIS A 119 9.10 -8.81 -0.29
CA HIS A 119 8.11 -8.81 0.77
C HIS A 119 8.81 -8.82 2.14
N ILE A 120 8.64 -7.76 2.92
CA ILE A 120 9.30 -7.58 4.22
C ILE A 120 8.26 -7.19 5.25
N GLU A 121 8.34 -7.77 6.45
CA GLU A 121 7.37 -7.56 7.51
C GLU A 121 8.00 -6.95 8.76
N TRP A 122 7.25 -6.09 9.43
CA TRP A 122 7.57 -5.52 10.73
C TRP A 122 6.40 -5.73 11.68
N TYR A 123 6.72 -6.05 12.94
CA TYR A 123 5.73 -6.16 13.99
C TYR A 123 5.92 -4.98 14.94
N LEU A 124 4.89 -4.16 15.09
CA LEU A 124 4.93 -2.96 15.93
C LEU A 124 4.62 -3.30 17.38
N ASN A 125 5.06 -2.43 18.30
CA ASN A 125 4.83 -2.63 19.74
C ASN A 125 3.35 -2.66 20.13
N ASN A 126 2.50 -2.02 19.34
CA ASN A 126 1.04 -2.04 19.57
C ASN A 126 0.36 -3.30 19.02
N GLY A 127 1.11 -4.24 18.45
CA GLY A 127 0.57 -5.48 17.87
C GLY A 127 0.21 -5.41 16.40
N ALA A 128 0.27 -4.25 15.77
CA ALA A 128 0.03 -4.12 14.35
C ALA A 128 1.17 -4.74 13.53
N ARG A 129 0.83 -5.25 12.35
CA ARG A 129 1.83 -5.75 11.40
C ARG A 129 1.88 -4.83 10.18
N VAL A 130 3.09 -4.52 9.75
CA VAL A 130 3.35 -3.72 8.56
C VAL A 130 4.08 -4.60 7.57
N THR A 131 3.60 -4.65 6.34
CA THR A 131 4.23 -5.41 5.26
C THR A 131 4.52 -4.48 4.10
N LEU A 132 5.79 -4.38 3.72
CA LEU A 132 6.22 -3.63 2.54
C LEU A 132 6.46 -4.63 1.41
N SER A 133 5.79 -4.42 0.28
CA SER A 133 5.89 -5.31 -0.87
C SER A 133 6.19 -4.54 -2.13
N MET A 134 7.03 -5.10 -2.97
CA MET A 134 7.29 -4.58 -4.30
C MET A 134 6.95 -5.64 -5.34
N LEU A 135 6.01 -5.31 -6.20
CA LEU A 135 5.79 -5.96 -7.47
C LEU A 135 6.38 -5.06 -8.56
N THR A 136 6.38 -5.51 -9.78
CA THR A 136 7.08 -4.85 -10.89
C THR A 136 6.89 -3.34 -10.96
N TRP A 137 5.64 -2.86 -10.81
CA TRP A 137 5.30 -1.45 -10.99
C TRP A 137 4.80 -0.75 -9.73
N ASP A 138 4.58 -1.51 -8.67
CA ASP A 138 3.95 -0.98 -7.48
C ASP A 138 4.75 -1.31 -6.24
N ILE A 139 4.85 -0.34 -5.35
CA ILE A 139 5.29 -0.58 -3.98
C ILE A 139 4.08 -0.36 -3.10
N THR A 140 3.70 -1.38 -2.36
CA THR A 140 2.53 -1.38 -1.52
C THR A 140 2.89 -1.59 -0.06
N LEU A 141 2.05 -1.04 0.81
CA LEU A 141 2.16 -1.20 2.24
C LEU A 141 0.85 -1.80 2.75
N MET A 142 0.95 -2.97 3.37
CA MET A 142 -0.19 -3.59 4.03
C MET A 142 -0.08 -3.35 5.52
N LEU A 143 -1.12 -2.78 6.10
CA LEU A 143 -1.21 -2.57 7.54
C LEU A 143 -2.27 -3.53 8.08
N GLU A 144 -1.91 -4.36 9.05
CA GLU A 144 -2.85 -5.28 9.69
C GLU A 144 -3.07 -4.87 11.14
N ALA A 145 -4.35 -4.79 11.53
CA ALA A 145 -4.73 -4.42 12.89
C ALA A 145 -4.25 -5.48 13.89
N PRO A 146 -4.00 -5.09 15.15
CA PRO A 146 -3.77 -6.05 16.21
C PRO A 146 -4.93 -7.02 16.33
N HIS A 147 -4.64 -8.25 16.78
CA HIS A 147 -5.68 -9.25 17.01
C HIS A 147 -6.73 -8.71 17.99
N THR A 148 -8.00 -8.85 17.63
CA THR A 148 -9.12 -8.46 18.48
C THR A 148 -9.99 -9.67 18.80
N TRP A 149 -10.76 -9.58 19.88
CA TRP A 149 -11.75 -10.61 20.23
C TRP A 149 -13.07 -10.46 19.49
N GLU A 150 -13.21 -9.37 18.76
CA GLU A 150 -14.40 -9.11 17.95
C GLU A 150 -14.39 -10.05 16.74
N SER A 151 -15.54 -10.61 16.40
CA SER A 151 -15.63 -11.50 15.24
C SER A 151 -15.44 -10.72 13.94
N MET A 152 -14.96 -11.40 12.90
CA MET A 152 -14.85 -10.81 11.57
C MET A 152 -16.18 -10.30 11.05
N GLU A 153 -17.25 -11.03 11.31
CA GLU A 153 -18.61 -10.64 10.91
C GLU A 153 -19.02 -9.30 11.55
N ASP A 154 -18.75 -9.13 12.85
CA ASP A 154 -19.08 -7.88 13.55
C ASP A 154 -18.23 -6.73 13.06
N LEU A 155 -16.92 -6.95 12.81
CA LEU A 155 -16.02 -5.97 12.26
C LEU A 155 -16.48 -5.51 10.87
N GLU A 156 -16.83 -6.45 10.00
CA GLU A 156 -17.31 -6.14 8.66
C GLU A 156 -18.60 -5.33 8.70
N ARG A 157 -19.53 -5.74 9.53
CA ARG A 157 -20.80 -5.02 9.68
C ARG A 157 -20.58 -3.57 10.11
N ARG A 158 -19.70 -3.34 11.07
CA ARG A 158 -19.36 -1.99 11.52
C ARG A 158 -18.68 -1.19 10.42
N TYR A 159 -17.73 -1.80 9.71
CA TYR A 159 -16.99 -1.15 8.64
C TYR A 159 -17.90 -0.74 7.49
N HIS A 160 -18.81 -1.61 7.12
CA HIS A 160 -19.75 -1.36 6.03
C HIS A 160 -20.91 -0.43 6.40
N SER A 161 -21.12 -0.11 7.68
CA SER A 161 -22.22 0.74 8.11
C SER A 161 -22.16 2.16 7.53
N ASP A 162 -20.97 2.64 7.19
CA ASP A 162 -20.74 3.96 6.61
C ASP A 162 -20.55 3.94 5.09
N ILE A 163 -20.89 2.84 4.44
CA ILE A 163 -20.77 2.74 2.98
C ILE A 163 -21.71 3.74 2.33
N ASP A 164 -21.16 4.54 1.39
CA ASP A 164 -21.97 5.36 0.50
C ASP A 164 -22.62 4.43 -0.53
N LEU A 165 -23.94 4.32 -0.45
CA LEU A 165 -24.70 3.45 -1.37
C LEU A 165 -24.60 3.87 -2.83
N TYR A 166 -24.17 5.11 -3.09
CA TYR A 166 -24.02 5.62 -4.44
C TYR A 166 -22.57 5.50 -4.95
N ASP A 167 -21.64 5.06 -4.13
CA ASP A 167 -20.25 4.84 -4.53
C ASP A 167 -20.09 3.41 -5.04
N PRO A 168 -19.89 3.19 -6.37
CA PRO A 168 -19.78 1.84 -6.91
C PRO A 168 -18.65 1.02 -6.30
N ARG A 169 -17.59 1.66 -5.81
CA ARG A 169 -16.45 0.98 -5.19
C ARG A 169 -16.84 0.32 -3.88
N ARG A 170 -17.91 0.78 -3.24
CA ARG A 170 -18.33 0.36 -1.90
C ARG A 170 -19.61 -0.45 -1.89
N GLN A 171 -20.27 -0.58 -3.05
CA GLN A 171 -21.56 -1.30 -3.13
C GLN A 171 -21.39 -2.81 -3.05
N THR A 172 -20.26 -3.33 -3.52
CA THR A 172 -19.97 -4.76 -3.49
C THR A 172 -18.67 -4.97 -2.72
N PRO A 173 -18.70 -5.67 -1.59
CA PRO A 173 -17.46 -5.97 -0.88
C PRO A 173 -16.50 -6.76 -1.77
N PRO A 174 -15.20 -6.51 -1.68
CA PRO A 174 -14.22 -7.32 -2.39
C PRO A 174 -14.33 -8.79 -2.01
N SER A 175 -14.14 -9.68 -2.99
CA SER A 175 -14.30 -11.13 -2.77
C SER A 175 -13.36 -11.71 -1.72
N GLY A 176 -12.25 -11.05 -1.44
CA GLY A 176 -11.31 -11.46 -0.38
C GLY A 176 -11.82 -11.26 1.04
N TYR A 177 -12.97 -10.64 1.22
CA TYR A 177 -13.58 -10.42 2.54
C TYR A 177 -14.35 -11.63 3.06
N TYR A 178 -14.62 -12.58 2.20
CA TYR A 178 -15.45 -13.74 2.50
C TYR A 178 -14.71 -15.04 2.31
#